data_78b216a28e4052be20e163b5af314f12
#
_entry.id   78b216a28e4052be20e163b5af314f12
#
_cell.length_a   1.000
_cell.length_b   1.000
_cell.length_c   1.000
_cell.angle_alpha   90.00
_cell.angle_beta   90.00
_cell.angle_gamma   90.00
#
_symmetry.space_group_name_H-M   'P 1'
#
loop_
_entity.id
_entity.type
_entity.pdbx_description
1 polymer ?
#
loop_
_entity_poly.entity_id
_entity_poly.type
_entity_poly.pdbx_seq_one_letter_code
_entity_poly.pdbx_strand_id
1 'polypeptide(L)'
;MSSDDIEPFDWSRRFFGGRRGFFDDIFRGFDEMRREMERDFEDVEKRIPKDLVREYTTPDGGKVREIGPMVYGYSMTVGPDGKPRVREFGNVKPSRRFGGFGRPEISGETEPLVDVTSTDNEVKAVVEMPGISKDKIKINAFDNTVEVKSEDPQRKYHRTFEIPPETDIETAKSTYNNGILEITFKKKQTKTKGKTIKVE
;
A
#
# COMPACT_ATOMS: atom_id res chain seq x y z
N MET A 1 -0.24 3.90 -40.15
CA MET A 1 -0.36 4.97 -39.18
C MET A 1 0.12 4.37 -37.86
N SER A 2 1.31 4.82 -37.45
CA SER A 2 2.07 4.31 -36.30
C SER A 2 1.31 4.64 -35.03
N SER A 3 1.13 3.65 -34.16
CA SER A 3 0.69 3.83 -32.78
C SER A 3 1.83 4.53 -32.04
N ASP A 4 1.61 5.79 -31.71
CA ASP A 4 2.53 6.54 -30.85
C ASP A 4 2.63 5.85 -29.50
N ASP A 5 3.78 5.24 -29.24
CA ASP A 5 4.21 4.79 -27.94
C ASP A 5 4.34 6.02 -27.04
N ILE A 6 3.25 6.35 -26.33
CA ILE A 6 3.30 7.34 -25.24
C ILE A 6 4.09 6.69 -24.13
N GLU A 7 5.39 7.04 -24.03
CA GLU A 7 6.21 6.68 -22.88
C GLU A 7 5.52 7.14 -21.60
N PRO A 8 5.25 6.26 -20.62
CA PRO A 8 4.45 6.57 -19.43
C PRO A 8 5.06 7.67 -18.52
N PHE A 9 6.26 8.18 -18.87
CA PHE A 9 7.06 9.06 -18.02
C PHE A 9 7.27 10.48 -18.53
N ASP A 10 6.72 10.86 -19.67
CA ASP A 10 6.94 12.22 -20.22
C ASP A 10 6.23 13.32 -19.41
N TRP A 11 5.15 13.00 -18.70
CA TRP A 11 4.46 13.95 -17.82
C TRP A 11 5.30 14.36 -16.61
N SER A 12 6.16 13.48 -16.09
CA SER A 12 6.99 13.77 -14.93
C SER A 12 8.06 14.84 -15.22
N ARG A 13 8.63 14.85 -16.41
CA ARG A 13 9.57 15.88 -16.89
C ARG A 13 8.91 17.26 -17.01
N ARG A 14 7.63 17.29 -17.38
CA ARG A 14 6.89 18.54 -17.61
C ARG A 14 6.43 19.21 -16.31
N PHE A 15 6.14 18.43 -15.27
CA PHE A 15 5.67 18.96 -13.98
C PHE A 15 6.80 19.25 -12.98
N PHE A 16 7.93 18.56 -13.06
CA PHE A 16 9.01 18.63 -12.07
C PHE A 16 10.34 19.15 -12.62
N GLY A 17 10.31 19.87 -13.72
CA GLY A 17 11.47 20.41 -14.43
C GLY A 17 12.35 21.37 -13.62
N GLY A 18 13.18 20.81 -12.72
CA GLY A 18 14.13 21.59 -11.94
C GLY A 18 14.97 20.82 -10.92
N ARG A 19 14.57 19.61 -10.53
CA ARG A 19 15.32 18.75 -9.60
C ARG A 19 15.63 17.39 -10.25
N ARG A 20 16.51 17.41 -11.24
CA ARG A 20 16.86 16.25 -12.09
C ARG A 20 17.46 15.05 -11.38
N GLY A 21 18.01 15.16 -10.16
CA GLY A 21 18.72 14.05 -9.53
C GLY A 21 17.83 13.05 -8.77
N PHE A 22 16.87 13.55 -8.00
CA PHE A 22 16.12 12.69 -7.05
C PHE A 22 15.15 11.73 -7.73
N PHE A 23 14.40 12.19 -8.72
CA PHE A 23 13.44 11.33 -9.45
C PHE A 23 14.15 10.37 -10.38
N ASP A 24 15.23 10.82 -11.05
CA ASP A 24 16.03 9.95 -11.91
C ASP A 24 16.65 8.78 -11.11
N ASP A 25 17.07 9.02 -9.88
CA ASP A 25 17.60 7.98 -8.99
C ASP A 25 16.51 6.99 -8.52
N ILE A 26 15.30 7.48 -8.22
CA ILE A 26 14.17 6.62 -7.88
C ILE A 26 13.79 5.74 -9.09
N PHE A 27 13.62 6.32 -10.26
CA PHE A 27 13.23 5.56 -11.46
C PHE A 27 14.30 4.59 -11.92
N ARG A 28 15.57 4.96 -11.82
CA ARG A 28 16.69 4.04 -12.07
C ARG A 28 16.68 2.87 -11.12
N GLY A 29 16.41 3.10 -9.83
CA GLY A 29 16.24 2.06 -8.84
C GLY A 29 15.10 1.08 -9.15
N PHE A 30 13.99 1.56 -9.73
CA PHE A 30 12.88 0.70 -10.17
C PHE A 30 13.23 -0.14 -11.40
N ASP A 31 13.92 0.45 -12.38
CA ASP A 31 14.36 -0.28 -13.58
C ASP A 31 15.39 -1.36 -13.24
N GLU A 32 16.30 -1.08 -12.33
CA GLU A 32 17.26 -2.05 -11.82
C GLU A 32 16.55 -3.18 -11.06
N MET A 33 15.64 -2.85 -10.16
CA MET A 33 14.84 -3.83 -9.42
C MET A 33 14.00 -4.72 -10.35
N ARG A 34 13.37 -4.15 -11.38
CA ARG A 34 12.63 -4.93 -12.38
C ARG A 34 13.53 -5.93 -13.12
N ARG A 35 14.70 -5.47 -13.57
CA ARG A 35 15.67 -6.34 -14.25
C ARG A 35 16.22 -7.43 -13.35
N GLU A 36 16.42 -7.16 -12.06
CA GLU A 36 16.81 -8.16 -11.07
C GLU A 36 15.69 -9.16 -10.80
N MET A 37 14.44 -8.70 -10.64
CA MET A 37 13.29 -9.58 -10.52
C MET A 37 13.15 -10.53 -11.72
N GLU A 38 13.38 -10.04 -12.94
CA GLU A 38 13.35 -10.86 -14.16
C GLU A 38 14.45 -11.93 -14.18
N ARG A 39 15.63 -11.63 -13.65
CA ARG A 39 16.74 -12.59 -13.56
C ARG A 39 16.58 -13.63 -12.45
N ASP A 40 16.00 -13.19 -11.32
CA ASP A 40 15.82 -14.05 -10.15
C ASP A 40 14.57 -14.94 -10.23
N PHE A 41 13.78 -14.83 -11.29
CA PHE A 41 12.53 -15.56 -11.45
C PHE A 41 12.72 -17.09 -11.39
N GLU A 42 13.84 -17.61 -11.87
CA GLU A 42 14.19 -19.03 -11.78
C GLU A 42 14.46 -19.50 -10.32
N ASP A 43 14.98 -18.61 -9.46
CA ASP A 43 15.21 -18.89 -8.04
C ASP A 43 13.96 -18.61 -7.17
N VAL A 44 13.04 -17.81 -7.66
CA VAL A 44 11.78 -17.44 -6.99
C VAL A 44 10.91 -18.68 -6.75
N GLU A 45 10.86 -19.60 -7.68
CA GLU A 45 10.03 -20.82 -7.57
C GLU A 45 10.30 -21.64 -6.30
N LYS A 46 11.55 -21.66 -5.82
CA LYS A 46 11.95 -22.41 -4.60
C LYS A 46 11.57 -21.70 -3.29
N ARG A 47 11.19 -20.41 -3.35
CA ARG A 47 10.99 -19.53 -2.20
C ARG A 47 9.57 -19.00 -2.06
N ILE A 48 8.73 -19.30 -3.04
CA ILE A 48 7.34 -18.82 -3.03
C ILE A 48 6.60 -19.45 -1.85
N PRO A 49 5.94 -18.64 -1.01
CA PRO A 49 5.05 -19.17 0.01
C PRO A 49 4.02 -20.11 -0.58
N LYS A 50 3.75 -21.24 0.09
CA LYS A 50 2.80 -22.24 -0.39
C LYS A 50 1.41 -21.65 -0.64
N ASP A 51 1.05 -20.61 0.09
CA ASP A 51 -0.21 -19.89 -0.03
C ASP A 51 -0.39 -19.17 -1.37
N LEU A 52 0.71 -18.92 -2.09
CA LEU A 52 0.72 -18.33 -3.43
C LEU A 52 0.82 -19.38 -4.55
N VAL A 53 0.84 -20.66 -4.22
CA VAL A 53 0.92 -21.74 -5.21
C VAL A 53 -0.41 -22.49 -5.24
N ARG A 54 -1.01 -22.58 -6.42
CA ARG A 54 -2.22 -23.36 -6.68
C ARG A 54 -1.92 -24.42 -7.71
N GLU A 55 -2.33 -25.66 -7.45
CA GLU A 55 -2.21 -26.75 -8.40
C GLU A 55 -3.62 -27.30 -8.70
N TYR A 56 -3.94 -27.41 -9.97
CA TYR A 56 -5.21 -27.97 -10.40
C TYR A 56 -5.03 -28.78 -11.69
N THR A 57 -6.00 -29.67 -11.94
CA THR A 57 -6.01 -30.49 -13.16
C THR A 57 -7.05 -29.90 -14.11
N THR A 58 -6.65 -29.66 -15.35
CA THR A 58 -7.54 -29.21 -16.42
C THR A 58 -8.45 -30.35 -16.88
N PRO A 59 -9.60 -30.05 -17.54
CA PRO A 59 -10.56 -31.08 -18.01
C PRO A 59 -9.94 -32.09 -18.99
N ASP A 60 -8.89 -31.73 -19.69
CA ASP A 60 -8.11 -32.58 -20.60
C ASP A 60 -7.03 -33.43 -19.91
N GLY A 61 -6.96 -33.37 -18.57
CA GLY A 61 -6.02 -34.15 -17.76
C GLY A 61 -4.64 -33.49 -17.57
N GLY A 62 -4.44 -32.29 -18.07
CA GLY A 62 -3.22 -31.51 -17.88
C GLY A 62 -3.09 -31.05 -16.42
N LYS A 63 -1.86 -31.04 -15.87
CA LYS A 63 -1.57 -30.45 -14.57
C LYS A 63 -1.10 -29.01 -14.76
N VAL A 64 -1.77 -28.08 -14.10
CA VAL A 64 -1.42 -26.66 -14.11
C VAL A 64 -0.99 -26.25 -12.71
N ARG A 65 0.12 -25.53 -12.63
CA ARG A 65 0.60 -24.88 -11.43
C ARG A 65 0.56 -23.39 -11.64
N GLU A 66 -0.30 -22.71 -10.89
CA GLU A 66 -0.45 -21.26 -10.90
C GLU A 66 0.31 -20.69 -9.71
N ILE A 67 1.09 -19.65 -9.96
CA ILE A 67 1.89 -18.96 -8.94
C ILE A 67 1.46 -17.50 -8.89
N GLY A 68 1.04 -17.04 -7.73
CA GLY A 68 0.65 -15.66 -7.53
C GLY A 68 -0.71 -15.48 -6.84
N PRO A 69 -1.22 -14.24 -6.82
CA PRO A 69 -0.65 -13.05 -7.47
C PRO A 69 0.62 -12.54 -6.76
N MET A 70 1.59 -12.07 -7.53
CA MET A 70 2.72 -11.30 -7.03
C MET A 70 2.47 -9.82 -7.35
N VAL A 71 2.39 -9.00 -6.31
CA VAL A 71 2.05 -7.59 -6.41
C VAL A 71 3.14 -6.77 -5.75
N TYR A 72 3.67 -5.81 -6.48
CA TYR A 72 4.49 -4.73 -5.96
C TYR A 72 3.98 -3.41 -6.51
N GLY A 73 3.81 -2.44 -5.65
CA GLY A 73 3.45 -1.10 -6.06
C GLY A 73 3.98 -0.07 -5.09
N TYR A 74 3.96 1.17 -5.52
CA TYR A 74 4.30 2.30 -4.68
C TYR A 74 3.38 3.47 -4.99
N SER A 75 3.18 4.30 -3.96
CA SER A 75 2.51 5.59 -4.06
C SER A 75 3.47 6.68 -3.58
N MET A 76 3.55 7.77 -4.30
CA MET A 76 4.37 8.91 -3.92
C MET A 76 3.49 10.14 -3.74
N THR A 77 3.62 10.79 -2.59
CA THR A 77 2.98 12.08 -2.30
C THR A 77 4.05 13.12 -1.96
N VAL A 78 3.83 14.36 -2.36
CA VAL A 78 4.68 15.48 -1.96
C VAL A 78 3.93 16.27 -0.89
N GLY A 79 4.50 16.31 0.32
CA GLY A 79 3.91 17.04 1.44
C GLY A 79 4.00 18.57 1.28
N PRO A 80 3.34 19.34 2.15
CA PRO A 80 3.44 20.81 2.16
C PRO A 80 4.87 21.32 2.38
N ASP A 81 5.73 20.49 2.98
CA ASP A 81 7.17 20.73 3.19
C ASP A 81 8.00 20.49 1.91
N GLY A 82 7.36 20.16 0.79
CA GLY A 82 7.99 19.86 -0.48
C GLY A 82 8.78 18.55 -0.50
N LYS A 83 8.68 17.71 0.56
CA LYS A 83 9.40 16.45 0.63
C LYS A 83 8.54 15.32 0.08
N PRO A 84 9.10 14.47 -0.79
CA PRO A 84 8.40 13.28 -1.26
C PRO A 84 8.34 12.24 -0.17
N ARG A 85 7.18 11.61 -0.06
CA ARG A 85 6.91 10.46 0.80
C ARG A 85 6.50 9.30 -0.08
N VAL A 86 7.28 8.22 -0.06
CA VAL A 86 7.00 7.00 -0.82
C VAL A 86 6.41 5.97 0.12
N ARG A 87 5.31 5.37 -0.30
CA ARG A 87 4.66 4.23 0.39
C ARG A 87 4.67 3.05 -0.55
N GLU A 88 5.16 1.93 -0.07
CA GLU A 88 5.16 0.66 -0.80
C GLU A 88 3.96 -0.19 -0.37
N PHE A 89 3.42 -0.98 -1.29
CA PHE A 89 2.32 -1.91 -1.05
C PHE A 89 2.47 -3.18 -1.90
N GLY A 90 1.72 -4.24 -1.56
CA GLY A 90 1.78 -5.52 -2.21
C GLY A 90 2.42 -6.61 -1.34
N ASN A 91 2.74 -7.75 -1.93
CA ASN A 91 3.32 -8.90 -1.24
C ASN A 91 4.77 -9.20 -1.67
N VAL A 92 5.33 -8.40 -2.54
CA VAL A 92 6.74 -8.43 -2.93
C VAL A 92 7.41 -7.19 -2.35
N LYS A 93 8.44 -7.38 -1.51
CA LYS A 93 9.21 -6.27 -0.95
C LYS A 93 10.65 -6.33 -1.45
N PRO A 94 11.17 -5.26 -2.07
CA PRO A 94 12.58 -5.20 -2.44
C PRO A 94 13.42 -5.18 -1.16
N SER A 95 14.36 -6.10 -1.05
CA SER A 95 15.28 -6.12 0.08
C SER A 95 16.35 -5.05 -0.10
N ARG A 96 16.28 -3.99 0.71
CA ARG A 96 17.34 -2.97 0.80
C ARG A 96 18.36 -3.40 1.85
N ARG A 97 19.42 -4.12 1.45
CA ARG A 97 20.59 -4.29 2.30
C ARG A 97 21.60 -3.18 2.03
N PHE A 98 22.17 -2.62 3.09
CA PHE A 98 23.25 -1.64 3.02
C PHE A 98 24.39 -2.17 2.14
N GLY A 99 24.63 -1.55 0.97
CA GLY A 99 25.72 -1.90 0.06
C GLY A 99 25.43 -2.88 -1.07
N GLY A 100 24.19 -3.28 -1.32
CA GLY A 100 23.80 -4.14 -2.44
C GLY A 100 22.31 -4.40 -2.45
N PHE A 101 21.74 -4.63 -3.63
CA PHE A 101 20.35 -5.07 -3.76
C PHE A 101 20.23 -6.48 -3.18
N GLY A 102 19.48 -6.62 -2.10
CA GLY A 102 19.14 -7.93 -1.54
C GLY A 102 18.03 -8.57 -2.37
N ARG A 103 17.89 -9.89 -2.25
CA ARG A 103 16.83 -10.63 -2.94
C ARG A 103 15.44 -10.19 -2.45
N PRO A 104 14.43 -10.03 -3.32
CA PRO A 104 13.09 -9.62 -2.91
C PRO A 104 12.49 -10.65 -1.93
N GLU A 105 11.83 -10.15 -0.91
CA GLU A 105 11.05 -10.94 0.04
C GLU A 105 9.63 -11.05 -0.49
N ILE A 106 9.11 -12.28 -0.59
CA ILE A 106 7.74 -12.56 -1.03
C ILE A 106 6.95 -13.04 0.18
N SER A 107 5.89 -12.32 0.52
CA SER A 107 4.95 -12.67 1.59
C SER A 107 3.73 -13.41 1.04
N GLY A 108 3.18 -14.36 1.82
CA GLY A 108 1.86 -14.94 1.57
C GLY A 108 0.71 -13.95 1.78
N GLU A 109 0.97 -12.85 2.50
CA GLU A 109 0.01 -11.77 2.75
C GLU A 109 0.33 -10.56 1.88
N THR A 110 -0.71 -9.94 1.33
CA THR A 110 -0.59 -8.73 0.52
C THR A 110 -0.85 -7.51 1.39
N GLU A 111 0.09 -6.57 1.42
CA GLU A 111 -0.17 -5.25 2.02
C GLU A 111 -1.04 -4.42 1.07
N PRO A 112 -2.27 -4.07 1.48
CA PRO A 112 -3.16 -3.25 0.67
C PRO A 112 -2.66 -1.80 0.59
N LEU A 113 -3.03 -1.10 -0.49
CA LEU A 113 -2.85 0.34 -0.56
C LEU A 113 -3.77 1.00 0.47
N VAL A 114 -3.20 1.94 1.24
CA VAL A 114 -3.93 2.72 2.25
C VAL A 114 -3.68 4.19 2.01
N ASP A 115 -4.76 4.96 1.98
CA ASP A 115 -4.73 6.41 2.01
C ASP A 115 -5.46 6.93 3.24
N VAL A 116 -4.83 7.87 3.97
CA VAL A 116 -5.40 8.49 5.17
C VAL A 116 -5.51 9.98 4.95
N THR A 117 -6.73 10.49 4.96
CA THR A 117 -7.06 11.90 4.81
C THR A 117 -7.61 12.44 6.12
N SER A 118 -7.20 13.64 6.51
CA SER A 118 -7.65 14.33 7.71
C SER A 118 -8.22 15.68 7.34
N THR A 119 -9.46 15.94 7.73
CA THR A 119 -10.15 17.24 7.65
C THR A 119 -10.21 17.88 9.03
N ASP A 120 -10.88 19.01 9.18
CA ASP A 120 -11.04 19.68 10.48
C ASP A 120 -11.85 18.83 11.49
N ASN A 121 -12.82 18.04 11.02
CA ASN A 121 -13.78 17.34 11.86
C ASN A 121 -13.62 15.83 11.88
N GLU A 122 -13.00 15.23 10.86
CA GLU A 122 -12.93 13.79 10.69
C GLU A 122 -11.59 13.32 10.10
N VAL A 123 -11.30 12.06 10.35
CA VAL A 123 -10.21 11.31 9.74
C VAL A 123 -10.82 10.15 8.96
N LYS A 124 -10.41 9.99 7.72
CA LYS A 124 -10.89 8.96 6.80
C LYS A 124 -9.72 8.15 6.29
N ALA A 125 -9.81 6.84 6.45
CA ALA A 125 -8.88 5.90 5.84
C ALA A 125 -9.60 5.11 4.74
N VAL A 126 -8.94 5.01 3.58
CA VAL A 126 -9.39 4.23 2.42
C VAL A 126 -8.39 3.11 2.20
N VAL A 127 -8.88 1.86 2.15
CA VAL A 127 -8.04 0.66 2.01
C VAL A 127 -8.54 -0.17 0.84
N GLU A 128 -7.64 -0.50 -0.09
CA GLU A 128 -7.96 -1.29 -1.27
C GLU A 128 -7.80 -2.79 -0.99
N MET A 129 -8.90 -3.50 -0.89
CA MET A 129 -8.93 -4.95 -0.59
C MET A 129 -9.86 -5.69 -1.56
N PRO A 130 -9.57 -5.70 -2.87
CA PRO A 130 -10.47 -6.28 -3.86
C PRO A 130 -10.57 -7.82 -3.75
N GLY A 131 -11.75 -8.34 -4.10
CA GLY A 131 -11.96 -9.78 -4.29
C GLY A 131 -12.14 -10.58 -3.00
N ILE A 132 -12.53 -9.92 -1.90
CA ILE A 132 -12.93 -10.58 -0.64
C ILE A 132 -14.36 -10.20 -0.25
N SER A 133 -14.97 -10.98 0.63
CA SER A 133 -16.27 -10.66 1.21
C SER A 133 -16.10 -9.78 2.45
N LYS A 134 -17.07 -8.89 2.70
CA LYS A 134 -17.04 -7.96 3.84
C LYS A 134 -16.97 -8.66 5.21
N ASP A 135 -17.57 -9.83 5.33
CA ASP A 135 -17.58 -10.65 6.54
C ASP A 135 -16.21 -11.27 6.89
N LYS A 136 -15.28 -11.25 5.93
CA LYS A 136 -13.90 -11.72 6.10
C LYS A 136 -12.95 -10.58 6.50
N ILE A 137 -13.42 -9.35 6.59
CA ILE A 137 -12.59 -8.21 6.98
C ILE A 137 -12.61 -8.07 8.49
N LYS A 138 -11.44 -7.93 9.10
CA LYS A 138 -11.24 -7.59 10.51
C LYS A 138 -10.51 -6.25 10.61
N ILE A 139 -11.03 -5.39 11.45
CA ILE A 139 -10.47 -4.06 11.72
C ILE A 139 -10.28 -3.94 13.22
N ASN A 140 -9.06 -3.59 13.64
CA ASN A 140 -8.73 -3.27 15.02
C ASN A 140 -8.13 -1.87 15.07
N ALA A 141 -8.57 -1.05 16.01
CA ALA A 141 -8.00 0.28 16.25
C ALA A 141 -7.43 0.36 17.67
N PHE A 142 -6.20 0.86 17.78
CA PHE A 142 -5.47 1.00 19.06
C PHE A 142 -4.84 2.39 19.09
N ASP A 143 -5.20 3.23 20.04
CA ASP A 143 -4.69 4.59 20.19
C ASP A 143 -4.72 5.38 18.85
N ASN A 144 -3.57 5.44 18.18
CA ASN A 144 -3.39 6.11 16.87
C ASN A 144 -2.99 5.15 15.76
N THR A 145 -3.25 3.85 15.91
CA THR A 145 -2.90 2.82 14.93
C THR A 145 -4.14 2.01 14.56
N VAL A 146 -4.28 1.71 13.27
CA VAL A 146 -5.33 0.83 12.74
C VAL A 146 -4.70 -0.37 12.07
N GLU A 147 -5.13 -1.56 12.45
CA GLU A 147 -4.83 -2.82 11.79
C GLU A 147 -6.03 -3.27 10.96
N VAL A 148 -5.80 -3.60 9.71
CA VAL A 148 -6.80 -4.20 8.82
C VAL A 148 -6.25 -5.50 8.28
N LYS A 149 -7.06 -6.57 8.37
CA LYS A 149 -6.70 -7.87 7.83
C LYS A 149 -7.91 -8.59 7.21
N SER A 150 -7.65 -9.53 6.31
CA SER A 150 -8.66 -10.45 5.80
C SER A 150 -8.45 -11.87 6.34
N GLU A 151 -9.56 -12.52 6.66
CA GLU A 151 -9.61 -13.96 7.00
C GLU A 151 -9.99 -14.83 5.78
N ASP A 152 -9.80 -14.28 4.57
CA ASP A 152 -10.05 -15.00 3.34
C ASP A 152 -8.91 -16.00 3.05
N PRO A 153 -9.18 -17.29 2.80
CA PRO A 153 -8.12 -18.28 2.58
C PRO A 153 -7.36 -18.08 1.27
N GLN A 154 -7.96 -17.40 0.30
CA GLN A 154 -7.37 -17.20 -1.02
C GLN A 154 -6.70 -15.86 -1.19
N ARG A 155 -7.15 -14.84 -0.43
CA ARG A 155 -6.66 -13.45 -0.52
C ARG A 155 -6.40 -12.91 0.87
N LYS A 156 -5.19 -13.10 1.33
CA LYS A 156 -4.76 -12.63 2.64
C LYS A 156 -4.24 -11.21 2.53
N TYR A 157 -5.00 -10.27 3.08
CA TYR A 157 -4.58 -8.89 3.26
C TYR A 157 -4.20 -8.65 4.71
N HIS A 158 -3.12 -7.91 4.93
CA HIS A 158 -2.73 -7.44 6.25
C HIS A 158 -1.99 -6.11 6.15
N ARG A 159 -2.47 -5.09 6.86
CA ARG A 159 -1.83 -3.79 6.94
C ARG A 159 -2.08 -3.14 8.29
N THR A 160 -1.01 -2.59 8.87
CA THR A 160 -1.07 -1.68 10.02
C THR A 160 -0.65 -0.30 9.56
N PHE A 161 -1.40 0.74 9.94
CA PHE A 161 -1.12 2.12 9.56
C PHE A 161 -1.49 3.09 10.68
N GLU A 162 -0.82 4.24 10.68
CA GLU A 162 -1.03 5.29 11.67
C GLU A 162 -2.16 6.22 11.25
N ILE A 163 -2.92 6.70 12.23
CA ILE A 163 -3.90 7.77 12.11
C ILE A 163 -3.49 8.93 13.03
N PRO A 164 -3.94 10.17 12.74
CA PRO A 164 -3.62 11.31 13.57
C PRO A 164 -4.00 11.11 15.05
N PRO A 165 -3.17 11.54 16.02
CA PRO A 165 -3.40 11.30 17.45
C PRO A 165 -4.67 11.96 18.01
N GLU A 166 -5.17 12.99 17.34
CA GLU A 166 -6.44 13.62 17.64
C GLU A 166 -7.67 12.82 17.20
N THR A 167 -7.49 11.63 16.64
CA THR A 167 -8.58 10.75 16.19
C THR A 167 -9.28 10.10 17.38
N ASP A 168 -10.62 10.14 17.38
CA ASP A 168 -11.45 9.43 18.35
C ASP A 168 -11.86 8.06 17.79
N ILE A 169 -11.11 7.02 18.18
CA ILE A 169 -11.32 5.65 17.68
C ILE A 169 -12.67 5.04 18.07
N GLU A 170 -13.28 5.50 19.17
CA GLU A 170 -14.60 5.04 19.62
C GLU A 170 -15.73 5.45 18.65
N THR A 171 -15.47 6.44 17.79
CA THR A 171 -16.42 6.91 16.78
C THR A 171 -16.30 6.19 15.44
N ALA A 172 -15.47 5.16 15.37
CA ALA A 172 -15.18 4.44 14.13
C ALA A 172 -16.43 3.93 13.43
N LYS A 173 -16.52 4.19 12.14
CA LYS A 173 -17.52 3.61 11.23
C LYS A 173 -16.81 3.09 10.01
N SER A 174 -17.25 1.95 9.49
CA SER A 174 -16.66 1.39 8.28
C SER A 174 -17.72 0.96 7.27
N THR A 175 -17.37 1.10 6.00
CA THR A 175 -18.14 0.57 4.87
C THR A 175 -17.19 -0.15 3.91
N TYR A 176 -17.70 -1.20 3.26
CA TYR A 176 -16.94 -1.92 2.26
C TYR A 176 -17.79 -2.11 1.00
N ASN A 177 -17.34 -1.56 -0.12
CA ASN A 177 -18.00 -1.64 -1.40
C ASN A 177 -16.99 -1.80 -2.54
N ASN A 178 -17.24 -2.72 -3.47
CA ASN A 178 -16.45 -2.90 -4.68
C ASN A 178 -14.94 -3.03 -4.44
N GLY A 179 -14.55 -3.70 -3.34
CA GLY A 179 -13.14 -3.87 -3.01
C GLY A 179 -12.48 -2.71 -2.26
N ILE A 180 -13.26 -1.68 -1.92
CA ILE A 180 -12.79 -0.52 -1.17
C ILE A 180 -13.40 -0.55 0.23
N LEU A 181 -12.51 -0.61 1.25
CA LEU A 181 -12.85 -0.42 2.64
C LEU A 181 -12.61 1.04 3.01
N GLU A 182 -13.64 1.70 3.48
CA GLU A 182 -13.59 3.06 4.00
C GLU A 182 -13.84 3.04 5.51
N ILE A 183 -12.94 3.66 6.29
CA ILE A 183 -13.06 3.79 7.74
C ILE A 183 -13.05 5.28 8.07
N THR A 184 -14.08 5.75 8.77
CA THR A 184 -14.24 7.15 9.16
C THR A 184 -14.28 7.27 10.68
N PHE A 185 -13.52 8.22 11.21
CA PHE A 185 -13.46 8.58 12.62
C PHE A 185 -13.75 10.06 12.78
N LYS A 186 -14.33 10.45 13.90
CA LYS A 186 -14.38 11.86 14.30
C LYS A 186 -13.08 12.26 14.99
N LYS A 187 -12.77 13.54 14.98
CA LYS A 187 -11.69 14.08 15.80
C LYS A 187 -12.16 14.32 17.23
N LYS A 188 -11.26 14.11 18.19
CA LYS A 188 -11.45 14.46 19.59
C LYS A 188 -11.72 15.96 19.68
N GLN A 189 -12.83 16.34 20.30
CA GLN A 189 -13.11 17.75 20.53
C GLN A 189 -12.12 18.30 21.56
N THR A 190 -11.11 19.04 21.14
CA THR A 190 -10.28 19.83 22.04
C THR A 190 -11.14 20.98 22.55
N LYS A 191 -11.71 20.85 23.75
CA LYS A 191 -12.29 21.99 24.44
C LYS A 191 -11.14 22.95 24.76
N THR A 192 -10.93 23.93 23.92
CA THR A 192 -10.08 25.08 24.25
C THR A 192 -10.73 25.81 25.43
N LYS A 193 -10.28 25.49 26.63
CA LYS A 193 -10.64 26.28 27.81
C LYS A 193 -9.87 27.60 27.73
N GLY A 194 -10.45 28.58 27.04
CA GLY A 194 -9.99 29.95 27.13
C GLY A 194 -10.14 30.44 28.58
N LYS A 195 -9.05 30.86 29.22
CA LYS A 195 -9.07 31.52 30.50
C LYS A 195 -8.98 33.02 30.28
N THR A 196 -10.03 33.76 30.67
CA THR A 196 -9.98 35.22 30.72
C THR A 196 -9.06 35.65 31.84
N ILE A 197 -7.96 36.35 31.52
CA ILE A 197 -7.03 36.94 32.49
C ILE A 197 -7.52 38.36 32.76
N LYS A 198 -7.83 38.68 34.01
CA LYS A 198 -8.12 40.06 34.43
C LYS A 198 -6.76 40.77 34.64
N VAL A 199 -6.67 41.97 34.10
CA VAL A 199 -5.56 42.89 34.40
C VAL A 199 -5.91 43.60 35.67
N GLU A 200 -5.03 43.54 36.68
CA GLU A 200 -5.11 44.36 37.90
C GLU A 200 -4.45 45.72 37.67
#